data_884728b8adb1215d6d56d00489ccb799
#
_entry.id   884728b8adb1215d6d56d00489ccb799
#
_cell.length_a   1.000
_cell.length_b   1.000
_cell.length_c   1.000
_cell.angle_alpha   90.00
_cell.angle_beta   90.00
_cell.angle_gamma   90.00
#
_symmetry.space_group_name_H-M   'P 1'
#
loop_
_entity.id
_entity.type
_entity.pdbx_description
1 polymer ?
#
loop_
_entity_poly.entity_id
_entity_poly.type
_entity_poly.pdbx_seq_one_letter_code
_entity_poly.pdbx_strand_id
1 'polypeptide(L)'
;MNRNAVIKIVILLAVILICVFLFFHFDLYRFFVSKKKIIHFVSSFGPLSVVIFISLQIVQVLVAPIPGEITGFVGGYIYGPILGTLYSTAGLTIGSWFAFLLARWLGLPFVEKIIKPQVIQKYDHFMEHRGIPITFILFLIPGFPKDALSYIIGLSHMRSATFLILCTAGRLLGTIMLSVSGHYARNDQNTAMLAILGISALVTLAAWYYHDDILHLVRRHNKHKDKKRVSAPGDHGEEPIDL
;
A
#
# COMPACT_ATOMS: atom_id res chain seq x y z
N MET A 1 16.45 27.47 -8.04
CA MET A 1 16.40 26.03 -7.61
C MET A 1 17.71 25.70 -6.92
N ASN A 2 17.67 25.26 -5.67
CA ASN A 2 18.91 25.02 -4.90
C ASN A 2 19.69 23.87 -5.55
N ARG A 3 20.96 24.06 -5.91
CA ARG A 3 21.85 23.08 -6.58
C ARG A 3 21.78 21.70 -5.89
N ASN A 4 21.70 21.68 -4.57
CA ASN A 4 21.59 20.44 -3.78
C ASN A 4 20.25 19.69 -3.97
N ALA A 5 19.15 20.40 -4.25
CA ALA A 5 17.86 19.74 -4.52
C ALA A 5 17.85 19.11 -5.92
N VAL A 6 18.43 19.78 -6.92
CA VAL A 6 18.57 19.22 -8.28
C VAL A 6 19.44 17.97 -8.25
N ILE A 7 20.59 18.05 -7.55
CA ILE A 7 21.49 16.91 -7.42
C ILE A 7 20.77 15.68 -6.79
N LYS A 8 20.00 15.89 -5.72
CA LYS A 8 19.23 14.80 -5.08
C LYS A 8 18.21 14.15 -6.03
N ILE A 9 17.52 14.96 -6.84
CA ILE A 9 16.56 14.48 -7.82
C ILE A 9 17.24 13.72 -8.94
N VAL A 10 18.35 14.26 -9.46
CA VAL A 10 19.14 13.59 -10.52
C VAL A 10 19.66 12.25 -10.00
N ILE A 11 20.18 12.20 -8.77
CA ILE A 11 20.63 10.95 -8.15
C ILE A 11 19.47 9.98 -7.98
N LEU A 12 18.30 10.44 -7.51
CA LEU A 12 17.12 9.58 -7.37
C LEU A 12 16.67 9.02 -8.71
N LEU A 13 16.55 9.86 -9.74
CA LEU A 13 16.18 9.43 -11.09
C LEU A 13 17.23 8.46 -11.67
N ALA A 14 18.52 8.74 -11.48
CA ALA A 14 19.58 7.85 -11.91
C ALA A 14 19.51 6.50 -11.20
N VAL A 15 19.28 6.46 -9.88
CA VAL A 15 19.11 5.23 -9.12
C VAL A 15 17.87 4.45 -9.60
N ILE A 16 16.74 5.11 -9.82
CA ILE A 16 15.53 4.46 -10.34
C ILE A 16 15.81 3.88 -11.74
N LEU A 17 16.42 4.65 -12.64
CA LEU A 17 16.76 4.19 -13.98
C LEU A 17 17.74 3.01 -13.97
N ILE A 18 18.74 3.07 -13.10
CA ILE A 18 19.70 1.95 -12.93
C ILE A 18 18.97 0.72 -12.38
N CYS A 19 18.10 0.86 -11.36
CA CYS A 19 17.31 -0.26 -10.84
C CYS A 19 16.40 -0.87 -11.92
N VAL A 20 15.70 -0.04 -12.68
CA VAL A 20 14.86 -0.51 -13.81
C VAL A 20 15.70 -1.18 -14.88
N PHE A 21 16.83 -0.59 -15.27
CA PHE A 21 17.76 -1.18 -16.23
C PHE A 21 18.27 -2.55 -15.76
N LEU A 22 18.79 -2.63 -14.54
CA LEU A 22 19.26 -3.89 -13.95
C LEU A 22 18.14 -4.92 -13.86
N PHE A 23 16.92 -4.51 -13.50
CA PHE A 23 15.76 -5.38 -13.42
C PHE A 23 15.44 -6.06 -14.76
N PHE A 24 15.49 -5.30 -15.86
CA PHE A 24 15.28 -5.85 -17.21
C PHE A 24 16.52 -6.55 -17.76
N HIS A 25 17.72 -6.05 -17.50
CA HIS A 25 18.97 -6.61 -18.00
C HIS A 25 19.26 -8.01 -17.44
N PHE A 26 18.97 -8.23 -16.14
CA PHE A 26 19.13 -9.53 -15.49
C PHE A 26 17.89 -10.42 -15.59
N ASP A 27 16.93 -10.11 -16.44
CA ASP A 27 15.68 -10.87 -16.58
C ASP A 27 14.97 -11.14 -15.25
N LEU A 28 15.14 -10.24 -14.27
CA LEU A 28 14.53 -10.37 -12.93
C LEU A 28 13.01 -10.46 -13.01
N TYR A 29 12.40 -9.83 -14.02
CA TYR A 29 10.98 -9.98 -14.31
C TYR A 29 10.58 -11.45 -14.44
N ARG A 30 11.36 -12.24 -15.22
CA ARG A 30 11.09 -13.69 -15.41
C ARG A 30 11.25 -14.50 -14.13
N PHE A 31 12.09 -14.04 -13.21
CA PHE A 31 12.21 -14.64 -11.88
C PHE A 31 10.94 -14.36 -11.06
N PHE A 32 10.52 -13.10 -10.95
CA PHE A 32 9.38 -12.69 -10.13
C PHE A 32 8.02 -13.17 -10.69
N VAL A 33 7.87 -13.36 -11.98
CA VAL A 33 6.65 -13.93 -12.59
C VAL A 33 6.59 -15.46 -12.43
N SER A 34 7.70 -16.13 -12.18
CA SER A 34 7.74 -17.58 -12.05
C SER A 34 7.59 -18.06 -10.61
N LYS A 35 6.38 -18.47 -10.22
CA LYS A 35 6.10 -19.07 -8.90
C LYS A 35 7.11 -20.18 -8.55
N LYS A 36 7.42 -21.08 -9.50
CA LYS A 36 8.35 -22.18 -9.28
C LYS A 36 9.77 -21.71 -8.94
N LYS A 37 10.28 -20.67 -9.62
CA LYS A 37 11.61 -20.12 -9.34
C LYS A 37 11.69 -19.48 -7.97
N ILE A 38 10.67 -18.72 -7.58
CA ILE A 38 10.60 -18.07 -6.25
C ILE A 38 10.51 -19.14 -5.15
N ILE A 39 9.64 -20.15 -5.31
CA ILE A 39 9.52 -21.25 -4.36
C ILE A 39 10.86 -21.95 -4.16
N HIS A 40 11.51 -22.36 -5.25
CA HIS A 40 12.80 -23.03 -5.20
C HIS A 40 13.87 -22.16 -4.55
N PHE A 41 13.95 -20.88 -4.95
CA PHE A 41 14.89 -19.91 -4.39
C PHE A 41 14.70 -19.74 -2.88
N VAL A 42 13.48 -19.44 -2.45
CA VAL A 42 13.20 -19.21 -1.01
C VAL A 42 13.44 -20.49 -0.21
N SER A 43 12.98 -21.64 -0.71
CA SER A 43 13.13 -22.92 -0.01
C SER A 43 14.58 -23.41 0.09
N SER A 44 15.47 -22.97 -0.81
CA SER A 44 16.90 -23.35 -0.78
C SER A 44 17.65 -22.79 0.42
N PHE A 45 17.12 -21.76 1.08
CA PHE A 45 17.74 -21.15 2.27
C PHE A 45 17.38 -21.84 3.59
N GLY A 46 16.58 -22.91 3.59
CA GLY A 46 16.23 -23.67 4.78
C GLY A 46 15.67 -22.79 5.91
N PRO A 47 16.28 -22.78 7.11
CA PRO A 47 15.78 -21.99 8.25
C PRO A 47 15.75 -20.47 8.00
N LEU A 48 16.61 -19.96 7.12
CA LEU A 48 16.65 -18.53 6.75
C LEU A 48 15.59 -18.15 5.72
N SER A 49 14.83 -19.11 5.20
CA SER A 49 13.80 -18.87 4.16
C SER A 49 12.81 -17.77 4.53
N VAL A 50 12.43 -17.66 5.80
CA VAL A 50 11.49 -16.62 6.28
C VAL A 50 12.09 -15.21 6.09
N VAL A 51 13.35 -15.02 6.48
CA VAL A 51 14.02 -13.72 6.34
C VAL A 51 14.18 -13.35 4.87
N ILE A 52 14.59 -14.33 4.05
CA ILE A 52 14.72 -14.14 2.59
C ILE A 52 13.37 -13.82 1.97
N PHE A 53 12.30 -14.50 2.38
CA PHE A 53 10.94 -14.25 1.87
C PHE A 53 10.45 -12.83 2.24
N ILE A 54 10.61 -12.41 3.49
CA ILE A 54 10.25 -11.05 3.93
C ILE A 54 11.07 -10.01 3.17
N SER A 55 12.39 -10.24 3.00
CA SER A 55 13.25 -9.35 2.23
C SER A 55 12.82 -9.24 0.75
N LEU A 56 12.42 -10.35 0.16
CA LEU A 56 11.88 -10.40 -1.20
C LEU A 56 10.59 -9.56 -1.33
N GLN A 57 9.70 -9.66 -0.33
CA GLN A 57 8.48 -8.86 -0.25
C GLN A 57 8.78 -7.36 -0.14
N ILE A 58 9.78 -6.98 0.66
CA ILE A 58 10.20 -5.57 0.79
C ILE A 58 10.75 -5.06 -0.54
N VAL A 59 11.64 -5.81 -1.17
CA VAL A 59 12.28 -5.43 -2.44
C VAL A 59 11.23 -5.25 -3.55
N GLN A 60 10.26 -6.17 -3.66
CA GLN A 60 9.22 -6.06 -4.69
C GLN A 60 8.39 -4.79 -4.55
N VAL A 61 8.01 -4.39 -3.31
CA VAL A 61 7.26 -3.15 -3.08
C VAL A 61 8.08 -1.93 -3.50
N LEU A 62 9.38 -1.93 -3.24
CA LEU A 62 10.26 -0.82 -3.59
C LEU A 62 10.53 -0.72 -5.10
N VAL A 63 10.61 -1.84 -5.80
CA VAL A 63 10.92 -1.88 -7.24
C VAL A 63 9.68 -1.74 -8.13
N ALA A 64 8.49 -1.72 -7.55
CA ALA A 64 7.17 -1.37 -8.08
C ALA A 64 6.57 -2.02 -9.35
N PRO A 65 7.23 -2.59 -10.35
CA PRO A 65 6.53 -3.30 -11.43
C PRO A 65 6.31 -4.79 -11.16
N ILE A 66 6.62 -5.27 -9.95
CA ILE A 66 6.52 -6.69 -9.60
C ILE A 66 5.10 -6.98 -9.06
N PRO A 67 4.37 -7.97 -9.63
CA PRO A 67 3.04 -8.31 -9.11
C PRO A 67 3.14 -8.92 -7.70
N GLY A 68 2.69 -8.19 -6.68
CA GLY A 68 2.69 -8.65 -5.28
C GLY A 68 1.82 -9.87 -5.03
N GLU A 69 0.88 -10.15 -5.93
CA GLU A 69 0.00 -11.30 -5.87
C GLU A 69 0.78 -12.63 -5.95
N ILE A 70 1.85 -12.68 -6.74
CA ILE A 70 2.64 -13.90 -6.91
C ILE A 70 3.37 -14.25 -5.62
N THR A 71 3.98 -13.29 -4.98
CA THR A 71 4.74 -13.52 -3.75
C THR A 71 3.83 -13.82 -2.55
N GLY A 72 2.64 -13.18 -2.46
CA GLY A 72 1.63 -13.53 -1.47
C GLY A 72 1.15 -14.98 -1.61
N PHE A 73 0.91 -15.44 -2.84
CA PHE A 73 0.60 -16.84 -3.15
C PHE A 73 1.73 -17.79 -2.75
N VAL A 74 2.98 -17.45 -3.08
CA VAL A 74 4.17 -18.25 -2.74
C VAL A 74 4.34 -18.37 -1.22
N GLY A 75 4.06 -17.31 -0.46
CA GLY A 75 4.06 -17.32 1.00
C GLY A 75 3.13 -18.40 1.55
N GLY A 76 1.90 -18.44 1.05
CA GLY A 76 0.93 -19.48 1.43
C GLY A 76 1.32 -20.88 1.00
N TYR A 77 1.93 -21.01 -0.18
CA TYR A 77 2.45 -22.30 -0.69
C TYR A 77 3.56 -22.87 0.19
N ILE A 78 4.52 -22.05 0.63
CA ILE A 78 5.69 -22.51 1.41
C ILE A 78 5.32 -22.68 2.89
N TYR A 79 4.67 -21.68 3.50
CA TYR A 79 4.49 -21.59 4.96
C TYR A 79 3.05 -21.91 5.42
N GLY A 80 2.13 -22.17 4.50
CA GLY A 80 0.73 -22.39 4.81
C GLY A 80 -0.06 -21.08 4.98
N PRO A 81 -1.39 -21.18 5.25
CA PRO A 81 -2.27 -20.02 5.16
C PRO A 81 -1.99 -18.97 6.26
N ILE A 82 -1.72 -19.39 7.49
CA ILE A 82 -1.55 -18.49 8.63
C ILE A 82 -0.17 -17.82 8.59
N LEU A 83 0.91 -18.63 8.61
CA LEU A 83 2.28 -18.09 8.62
C LEU A 83 2.60 -17.39 7.31
N GLY A 84 2.11 -17.89 6.16
CA GLY A 84 2.25 -17.22 4.87
C GLY A 84 1.60 -15.83 4.88
N THR A 85 0.40 -15.70 5.48
CA THR A 85 -0.26 -14.40 5.66
C THR A 85 0.55 -13.48 6.57
N LEU A 86 1.02 -13.98 7.71
CA LEU A 86 1.79 -13.17 8.67
C LEU A 86 3.09 -12.64 8.07
N TYR A 87 3.89 -13.52 7.44
CA TYR A 87 5.16 -13.13 6.83
C TYR A 87 4.97 -12.21 5.62
N SER A 88 3.95 -12.49 4.78
CA SER A 88 3.61 -11.60 3.66
C SER A 88 3.16 -10.24 4.15
N THR A 89 2.27 -10.19 5.16
CA THR A 89 1.79 -8.92 5.73
C THR A 89 2.96 -8.13 6.33
N ALA A 90 3.85 -8.77 7.08
CA ALA A 90 5.03 -8.12 7.64
C ALA A 90 5.92 -7.53 6.54
N GLY A 91 6.28 -8.31 5.53
CA GLY A 91 7.13 -7.85 4.43
C GLY A 91 6.51 -6.73 3.61
N LEU A 92 5.22 -6.87 3.24
CA LEU A 92 4.46 -5.85 2.50
C LEU A 92 4.31 -4.55 3.30
N THR A 93 4.05 -4.64 4.62
CA THR A 93 3.91 -3.46 5.48
C THR A 93 5.24 -2.72 5.62
N ILE A 94 6.33 -3.45 5.88
CA ILE A 94 7.68 -2.87 6.00
C ILE A 94 8.10 -2.25 4.66
N GLY A 95 7.90 -2.95 3.55
CA GLY A 95 8.23 -2.44 2.21
C GLY A 95 7.43 -1.19 1.86
N SER A 96 6.12 -1.18 2.16
CA SER A 96 5.26 -0.01 1.95
C SER A 96 5.65 1.18 2.82
N TRP A 97 6.10 0.91 4.05
CA TRP A 97 6.62 1.96 4.93
C TRP A 97 7.90 2.58 4.37
N PHE A 98 8.83 1.77 3.88
CA PHE A 98 10.03 2.29 3.21
C PHE A 98 9.68 3.09 1.95
N ALA A 99 8.77 2.62 1.11
CA ALA A 99 8.30 3.35 -0.07
C ALA A 99 7.68 4.71 0.31
N PHE A 100 6.84 4.72 1.34
CA PHE A 100 6.24 5.93 1.90
C PHE A 100 7.30 6.91 2.45
N LEU A 101 8.27 6.44 3.24
CA LEU A 101 9.35 7.27 3.78
C LEU A 101 10.26 7.81 2.69
N LEU A 102 10.57 6.99 1.69
CA LEU A 102 11.41 7.38 0.57
C LEU A 102 10.76 8.51 -0.23
N ALA A 103 9.46 8.37 -0.54
CA ALA A 103 8.69 9.41 -1.20
C ALA A 103 8.63 10.69 -0.35
N ARG A 104 8.40 10.58 0.95
CA ARG A 104 8.35 11.70 1.87
C ARG A 104 9.69 12.43 1.95
N TRP A 105 10.78 11.70 2.10
CA TRP A 105 12.10 12.30 2.28
C TRP A 105 12.63 12.94 1.00
N LEU A 106 12.42 12.32 -0.16
CA LEU A 106 12.92 12.78 -1.45
C LEU A 106 11.94 13.65 -2.23
N GLY A 107 10.66 13.26 -2.20
CA GLY A 107 9.64 13.84 -3.06
C GLY A 107 8.90 15.03 -2.44
N LEU A 108 8.55 14.98 -1.16
CA LEU A 108 7.77 16.04 -0.51
C LEU A 108 8.46 17.41 -0.57
N PRO A 109 9.77 17.56 -0.22
CA PRO A 109 10.46 18.84 -0.33
C PRO A 109 10.54 19.38 -1.76
N PHE A 110 10.41 18.52 -2.77
CA PHE A 110 10.37 18.91 -4.17
C PHE A 110 8.96 19.37 -4.59
N VAL A 111 7.94 18.67 -4.17
CA VAL A 111 6.53 19.02 -4.41
C VAL A 111 6.22 20.38 -3.80
N GLU A 112 6.64 20.63 -2.56
CA GLU A 112 6.46 21.91 -1.86
C GLU A 112 7.12 23.11 -2.56
N LYS A 113 8.17 22.86 -3.36
CA LYS A 113 8.85 23.94 -4.12
C LYS A 113 8.21 24.26 -5.46
N ILE A 114 7.51 23.29 -6.07
CA ILE A 114 6.92 23.44 -7.41
C ILE A 114 5.44 23.82 -7.31
N ILE A 115 4.75 23.26 -6.34
CA ILE A 115 3.30 23.44 -6.18
C ILE A 115 3.04 24.64 -5.25
N LYS A 116 2.08 25.48 -5.65
CA LYS A 116 1.68 26.63 -4.84
C LYS A 116 1.18 26.19 -3.46
N PRO A 117 1.55 26.89 -2.37
CA PRO A 117 1.15 26.52 -1.00
C PRO A 117 -0.37 26.34 -0.81
N GLN A 118 -1.19 27.13 -1.53
CA GLN A 118 -2.65 27.03 -1.45
C GLN A 118 -3.19 25.67 -1.98
N VAL A 119 -2.52 25.11 -2.99
CA VAL A 119 -2.87 23.80 -3.54
C VAL A 119 -2.48 22.70 -2.58
N ILE A 120 -1.30 22.81 -1.95
CA ILE A 120 -0.81 21.88 -0.93
C ILE A 120 -1.77 21.89 0.27
N GLN A 121 -2.11 23.06 0.80
CA GLN A 121 -3.06 23.20 1.92
C GLN A 121 -4.43 22.60 1.61
N LYS A 122 -4.96 22.80 0.39
CA LYS A 122 -6.23 22.20 -0.05
C LYS A 122 -6.13 20.68 -0.13
N TYR A 123 -5.02 20.15 -0.59
CA TYR A 123 -4.75 18.72 -0.67
C TYR A 123 -4.62 18.10 0.73
N ASP A 124 -3.88 18.76 1.64
CA ASP A 124 -3.71 18.31 3.01
C ASP A 124 -5.02 18.33 3.77
N HIS A 125 -5.80 19.40 3.64
CA HIS A 125 -7.14 19.47 4.24
C HIS A 125 -8.06 18.36 3.70
N PHE A 126 -7.99 18.05 2.40
CA PHE A 126 -8.71 16.92 1.82
C PHE A 126 -8.23 15.59 2.39
N MET A 127 -6.91 15.39 2.49
CA MET A 127 -6.29 14.17 3.01
C MET A 127 -6.58 13.98 4.49
N GLU A 128 -6.62 15.04 5.28
CA GLU A 128 -6.95 14.99 6.71
C GLU A 128 -8.40 14.57 6.96
N HIS A 129 -9.34 15.07 6.16
CA HIS A 129 -10.78 14.84 6.39
C HIS A 129 -11.35 13.66 5.58
N ARG A 130 -10.85 13.42 4.38
CA ARG A 130 -11.38 12.41 3.44
C ARG A 130 -10.33 11.42 2.94
N GLY A 131 -9.05 11.71 3.10
CA GLY A 131 -7.96 10.89 2.62
C GLY A 131 -7.90 9.53 3.33
N ILE A 132 -8.18 9.48 4.63
CA ILE A 132 -8.15 8.25 5.43
C ILE A 132 -9.10 7.18 4.87
N PRO A 133 -10.42 7.41 4.73
CA PRO A 133 -11.31 6.39 4.20
C PRO A 133 -11.04 6.05 2.73
N ILE A 134 -10.66 7.03 1.91
CA ILE A 134 -10.33 6.80 0.51
C ILE A 134 -9.06 5.94 0.41
N THR A 135 -8.03 6.27 1.16
CA THR A 135 -6.78 5.49 1.21
C THR A 135 -7.06 4.04 1.64
N PHE A 136 -7.88 3.84 2.68
CA PHE A 136 -8.26 2.49 3.13
C PHE A 136 -8.96 1.70 2.03
N ILE A 137 -9.95 2.29 1.35
CA ILE A 137 -10.67 1.65 0.25
C ILE A 137 -9.72 1.29 -0.89
N LEU A 138 -8.80 2.19 -1.27
CA LEU A 138 -7.83 1.92 -2.33
C LEU A 138 -6.88 0.76 -1.96
N PHE A 139 -6.47 0.64 -0.69
CA PHE A 139 -5.71 -0.52 -0.23
C PHE A 139 -6.54 -1.80 -0.14
N LEU A 140 -7.85 -1.69 0.07
CA LEU A 140 -8.76 -2.84 0.16
C LEU A 140 -9.04 -3.45 -1.22
N ILE A 141 -9.16 -2.62 -2.28
CA ILE A 141 -9.49 -3.08 -3.64
C ILE A 141 -8.40 -4.03 -4.15
N PRO A 142 -8.72 -5.30 -4.47
CA PRO A 142 -7.78 -6.20 -5.12
C PRO A 142 -7.40 -5.70 -6.52
N GLY A 143 -6.15 -5.96 -6.96
CA GLY A 143 -5.68 -5.52 -8.29
C GLY A 143 -5.32 -4.03 -8.39
N PHE A 144 -5.58 -3.22 -7.36
CA PHE A 144 -5.13 -1.82 -7.34
C PHE A 144 -3.61 -1.76 -7.11
N PRO A 145 -2.85 -0.85 -7.78
CA PRO A 145 -1.39 -0.74 -7.63
C PRO A 145 -1.01 -0.14 -6.26
N LYS A 146 -1.12 -0.97 -5.21
CA LYS A 146 -0.94 -0.59 -3.80
C LYS A 146 0.47 -0.07 -3.50
N ASP A 147 1.46 -0.57 -4.23
CA ASP A 147 2.86 -0.19 -4.04
C ASP A 147 3.09 1.24 -4.54
N ALA A 148 2.57 1.59 -5.72
CA ALA A 148 2.56 2.96 -6.22
C ALA A 148 1.75 3.91 -5.31
N LEU A 149 0.62 3.43 -4.76
CA LEU A 149 -0.18 4.19 -3.81
C LEU A 149 0.63 4.56 -2.55
N SER A 150 1.49 3.66 -2.06
CA SER A 150 2.35 3.92 -0.90
C SER A 150 3.30 5.10 -1.14
N TYR A 151 3.85 5.23 -2.34
CA TYR A 151 4.65 6.39 -2.75
C TYR A 151 3.81 7.67 -2.83
N ILE A 152 2.62 7.60 -3.45
CA ILE A 152 1.73 8.77 -3.59
C ILE A 152 1.31 9.30 -2.22
N ILE A 153 0.91 8.42 -1.30
CA ILE A 153 0.53 8.83 0.06
C ILE A 153 1.75 9.36 0.85
N GLY A 154 2.97 8.87 0.56
CA GLY A 154 4.19 9.41 1.13
C GLY A 154 4.44 10.89 0.82
N LEU A 155 3.92 11.39 -0.31
CA LEU A 155 3.96 12.82 -0.69
C LEU A 155 2.93 13.69 0.04
N SER A 156 2.01 13.08 0.81
CA SER A 156 1.04 13.81 1.65
C SER A 156 1.58 14.02 3.05
N HIS A 157 0.95 14.92 3.83
CA HIS A 157 1.29 15.13 5.25
C HIS A 157 0.62 14.10 6.19
N MET A 158 0.11 12.97 5.67
CA MET A 158 -0.46 11.90 6.48
C MET A 158 0.57 11.35 7.47
N ARG A 159 0.17 11.14 8.73
CA ARG A 159 1.04 10.54 9.76
C ARG A 159 1.42 9.11 9.38
N SER A 160 2.71 8.75 9.57
CA SER A 160 3.22 7.41 9.26
C SER A 160 2.44 6.30 9.97
N ALA A 161 2.03 6.51 11.23
CA ALA A 161 1.23 5.54 11.97
C ALA A 161 -0.14 5.30 11.32
N THR A 162 -0.83 6.37 10.89
CA THR A 162 -2.11 6.27 10.18
C THR A 162 -1.93 5.51 8.87
N PHE A 163 -0.89 5.84 8.10
CA PHE A 163 -0.57 5.12 6.87
C PHE A 163 -0.34 3.62 7.10
N LEU A 164 0.46 3.26 8.12
CA LEU A 164 0.75 1.85 8.44
C LEU A 164 -0.52 1.08 8.78
N ILE A 165 -1.42 1.64 9.60
CA ILE A 165 -2.69 1.00 9.96
C ILE A 165 -3.55 0.78 8.72
N LEU A 166 -3.71 1.81 7.89
CA LEU A 166 -4.54 1.74 6.67
C LEU A 166 -3.97 0.77 5.63
N CYS A 167 -2.67 0.81 5.43
CA CYS A 167 -1.97 -0.05 4.49
C CYS A 167 -2.06 -1.52 4.94
N THR A 168 -1.77 -1.81 6.20
CA THR A 168 -1.80 -3.18 6.74
C THR A 168 -3.22 -3.74 6.74
N ALA A 169 -4.19 -3.02 7.30
CA ALA A 169 -5.57 -3.47 7.37
C ALA A 169 -6.21 -3.62 5.98
N GLY A 170 -5.96 -2.67 5.07
CA GLY A 170 -6.50 -2.71 3.71
C GLY A 170 -5.92 -3.82 2.84
N ARG A 171 -4.65 -4.21 3.05
CA ARG A 171 -4.02 -5.33 2.32
C ARG A 171 -4.35 -6.69 2.89
N LEU A 172 -4.74 -6.77 4.16
CA LEU A 172 -4.84 -8.04 4.91
C LEU A 172 -5.78 -9.04 4.22
N LEU A 173 -6.95 -8.60 3.79
CA LEU A 173 -7.93 -9.47 3.12
C LEU A 173 -7.36 -10.12 1.85
N GLY A 174 -6.75 -9.33 0.98
CA GLY A 174 -6.10 -9.83 -0.24
C GLY A 174 -4.94 -10.79 0.06
N THR A 175 -4.14 -10.46 1.07
CA THR A 175 -3.00 -11.29 1.50
C THR A 175 -3.47 -12.64 2.06
N ILE A 176 -4.55 -12.67 2.85
CA ILE A 176 -5.19 -13.91 3.34
C ILE A 176 -5.64 -14.76 2.15
N MET A 177 -6.40 -14.19 1.22
CA MET A 177 -6.91 -14.91 0.05
C MET A 177 -5.80 -15.52 -0.80
N LEU A 178 -4.71 -14.78 -1.03
CA LEU A 178 -3.55 -15.26 -1.78
C LEU A 178 -2.81 -16.38 -1.03
N SER A 179 -2.60 -16.24 0.28
CA SER A 179 -1.93 -17.27 1.09
C SER A 179 -2.76 -18.55 1.19
N VAL A 180 -4.07 -18.43 1.35
CA VAL A 180 -4.98 -19.60 1.35
C VAL A 180 -4.97 -20.28 -0.01
N SER A 181 -5.01 -19.52 -1.11
CA SER A 181 -4.93 -20.06 -2.48
C SER A 181 -3.59 -20.79 -2.72
N GLY A 182 -2.48 -20.25 -2.21
CA GLY A 182 -1.17 -20.88 -2.30
C GLY A 182 -1.11 -22.22 -1.54
N HIS A 183 -1.70 -22.28 -0.36
CA HIS A 183 -1.79 -23.50 0.44
C HIS A 183 -2.58 -24.61 -0.25
N TYR A 184 -3.75 -24.29 -0.80
CA TYR A 184 -4.55 -25.28 -1.55
C TYR A 184 -3.84 -25.75 -2.82
N ALA A 185 -3.12 -24.85 -3.50
CA ALA A 185 -2.32 -25.24 -4.67
C ALA A 185 -1.18 -26.20 -4.32
N ARG A 186 -0.56 -26.08 -3.13
CA ARG A 186 0.44 -27.02 -2.64
C ARG A 186 -0.12 -28.45 -2.43
N ASN A 187 -1.38 -28.54 -2.00
CA ASN A 187 -2.04 -29.80 -1.68
C ASN A 187 -2.81 -30.40 -2.87
N ASP A 188 -2.53 -29.93 -4.10
CA ASP A 188 -3.21 -30.34 -5.34
C ASP A 188 -4.72 -30.18 -5.32
N GLN A 189 -5.26 -29.37 -4.41
CA GLN A 189 -6.67 -29.05 -4.29
C GLN A 189 -7.07 -27.91 -5.24
N ASN A 190 -6.93 -28.14 -6.52
CA ASN A 190 -7.13 -27.12 -7.56
C ASN A 190 -8.56 -26.55 -7.56
N THR A 191 -9.56 -27.35 -7.21
CA THR A 191 -10.97 -26.89 -7.14
C THR A 191 -11.15 -25.84 -6.06
N ALA A 192 -10.60 -26.07 -4.85
CA ALA A 192 -10.66 -25.10 -3.75
C ALA A 192 -9.85 -23.82 -4.07
N MET A 193 -8.69 -23.98 -4.69
CA MET A 193 -7.89 -22.85 -5.17
C MET A 193 -8.67 -21.99 -6.16
N LEU A 194 -9.30 -22.61 -7.17
CA LEU A 194 -10.08 -21.90 -8.19
C LEU A 194 -11.32 -21.23 -7.57
N ALA A 195 -11.98 -21.87 -6.59
CA ALA A 195 -13.12 -21.27 -5.87
C ALA A 195 -12.70 -19.99 -5.13
N ILE A 196 -11.56 -19.99 -4.43
CA ILE A 196 -11.05 -18.82 -3.71
C ILE A 196 -10.65 -17.69 -4.67
N LEU A 197 -9.99 -18.03 -5.78
CA LEU A 197 -9.65 -17.05 -6.81
C LEU A 197 -10.90 -16.48 -7.47
N GLY A 198 -11.92 -17.31 -7.70
CA GLY A 198 -13.23 -16.87 -8.21
C GLY A 198 -13.93 -15.91 -7.24
N ILE A 199 -13.97 -16.25 -5.95
CA ILE A 199 -14.53 -15.36 -4.91
C ILE A 199 -13.74 -14.04 -4.85
N SER A 200 -12.41 -14.10 -4.91
CA SER A 200 -11.57 -12.90 -4.93
C SER A 200 -11.87 -12.01 -6.14
N ALA A 201 -12.04 -12.61 -7.32
CA ALA A 201 -12.41 -11.90 -8.54
C ALA A 201 -13.82 -11.29 -8.44
N LEU A 202 -14.79 -12.00 -7.88
CA LEU A 202 -16.15 -11.50 -7.66
C LEU A 202 -16.17 -10.33 -6.67
N VAL A 203 -15.40 -10.40 -5.56
CA VAL A 203 -15.26 -9.31 -4.61
C VAL A 203 -14.63 -8.08 -5.28
N THR A 204 -13.63 -8.30 -6.14
CA THR A 204 -12.98 -7.23 -6.91
C THR A 204 -13.96 -6.56 -7.87
N LEU A 205 -14.73 -7.35 -8.62
CA LEU A 205 -15.74 -6.86 -9.56
C LEU A 205 -16.86 -6.12 -8.83
N ALA A 206 -17.33 -6.66 -7.70
CA ALA A 206 -18.33 -6.01 -6.87
C ALA A 206 -17.80 -4.67 -6.30
N ALA A 207 -16.58 -4.64 -5.78
CA ALA A 207 -15.95 -3.42 -5.29
C ALA A 207 -15.78 -2.37 -6.41
N TRP A 208 -15.47 -2.80 -7.62
CA TRP A 208 -15.36 -1.93 -8.79
C TRP A 208 -16.74 -1.42 -9.24
N TYR A 209 -17.76 -2.27 -9.28
CA TYR A 209 -19.12 -1.91 -9.67
C TYR A 209 -19.77 -0.94 -8.68
N TYR A 210 -19.59 -1.18 -7.37
CA TYR A 210 -20.14 -0.33 -6.30
C TYR A 210 -19.21 0.81 -5.88
N HIS A 211 -18.11 1.03 -6.58
CA HIS A 211 -17.11 2.06 -6.26
C HIS A 211 -17.75 3.46 -6.10
N ASP A 212 -18.65 3.86 -6.98
CA ASP A 212 -19.31 5.17 -6.92
C ASP A 212 -20.28 5.26 -5.73
N ASP A 213 -21.03 4.21 -5.44
CA ASP A 213 -21.93 4.14 -4.30
C ASP A 213 -21.17 4.17 -2.97
N ILE A 214 -20.06 3.45 -2.88
CA ILE A 214 -19.18 3.46 -1.71
C ILE A 214 -18.62 4.88 -1.48
N LEU A 215 -18.15 5.55 -2.52
CA LEU A 215 -17.68 6.93 -2.44
C LEU A 215 -18.81 7.90 -2.05
N HIS A 216 -20.03 7.70 -2.53
CA HIS A 216 -21.20 8.49 -2.15
C HIS A 216 -21.62 8.25 -0.70
N LEU A 217 -21.59 7.04 -0.20
CA LEU A 217 -21.86 6.71 1.21
C LEU A 217 -20.84 7.36 2.16
N VAL A 218 -19.56 7.30 1.82
CA VAL A 218 -18.49 7.97 2.57
C VAL A 218 -18.68 9.50 2.58
N ARG A 219 -19.11 10.07 1.45
CA ARG A 219 -19.43 11.51 1.35
C ARG A 219 -20.63 11.91 2.22
N ARG A 220 -21.68 11.09 2.28
CA ARG A 220 -22.89 11.35 3.09
C ARG A 220 -22.61 11.29 4.60
N HIS A 221 -21.83 10.31 5.03
CA HIS A 221 -21.50 10.14 6.44
C HIS A 221 -20.69 11.32 7.01
N ASN A 222 -19.77 11.88 6.23
CA ASN A 222 -18.98 13.05 6.63
C ASN A 222 -19.78 14.34 6.65
N LYS A 223 -20.75 14.54 5.75
CA LYS A 223 -21.64 15.72 5.81
C LYS A 223 -22.46 15.78 7.10
N HIS A 224 -22.85 14.62 7.66
CA HIS A 224 -23.55 14.56 8.93
C HIS A 224 -22.66 14.89 10.14
N LYS A 225 -21.38 14.52 10.10
CA LYS A 225 -20.41 14.88 11.16
C LYS A 225 -20.07 16.37 11.15
N ASP A 226 -19.90 16.98 9.97
CA ASP A 226 -19.64 18.42 9.86
C ASP A 226 -20.82 19.26 10.33
N LYS A 227 -22.08 18.87 10.00
CA LYS A 227 -23.27 19.54 10.53
C LYS A 227 -23.38 19.46 12.06
N LYS A 228 -23.04 18.32 12.67
CA LYS A 228 -23.05 18.17 14.13
C LYS A 228 -21.94 18.99 14.83
N ARG A 229 -20.82 19.25 14.18
CA ARG A 229 -19.75 20.12 14.73
C ARG A 229 -20.09 21.60 14.64
N VAL A 230 -20.78 22.02 13.60
CA VAL A 230 -21.21 23.41 13.42
C VAL A 230 -22.43 23.76 14.28
N SER A 231 -23.26 22.77 14.66
CA SER A 231 -24.44 22.95 15.52
C SER A 231 -24.21 22.70 16.99
N ALA A 232 -22.98 22.44 17.45
CA ALA A 232 -22.64 22.42 18.87
C ALA A 232 -22.56 23.89 19.36
N PRO A 233 -23.38 24.32 20.35
CA PRO A 233 -23.29 25.67 20.87
C PRO A 233 -21.90 25.88 21.47
N GLY A 234 -21.20 26.91 20.99
CA GLY A 234 -19.94 27.35 21.59
C GLY A 234 -20.22 27.74 23.05
N ASP A 235 -19.54 27.10 23.96
CA ASP A 235 -19.42 27.53 25.34
C ASP A 235 -18.53 28.80 25.36
N HIS A 236 -19.16 29.92 25.06
CA HIS A 236 -18.58 31.24 25.32
C HIS A 236 -18.86 31.61 26.79
N GLY A 237 -18.08 31.02 27.67
CA GLY A 237 -17.91 31.55 29.03
C GLY A 237 -17.06 32.82 28.96
N GLU A 238 -17.62 33.94 28.53
CA GLU A 238 -17.11 35.27 28.88
C GLU A 238 -17.62 35.61 30.25
N GLU A 239 -16.79 35.45 31.28
CA GLU A 239 -16.95 36.16 32.54
C GLU A 239 -16.67 37.66 32.30
N PRO A 240 -17.55 38.58 32.73
CA PRO A 240 -17.26 39.99 32.70
C PRO A 240 -16.24 40.31 33.78
N ILE A 241 -15.10 40.86 33.41
CA ILE A 241 -14.16 41.50 34.34
C ILE A 241 -14.74 42.84 34.67
N ASP A 242 -15.34 42.96 35.85
CA ASP A 242 -15.63 44.26 36.49
C ASP A 242 -14.35 44.82 37.09
N LEU A 243 -13.95 46.04 36.60
CA LEU A 243 -13.05 47.08 37.15
C LEU A 243 -11.60 46.70 37.47
#